data_2687218ec2992d8de77429f145ecc70e
#
_entry.id   2687218ec2992d8de77429f145ecc70e
#
_cell.length_a   1.000
_cell.length_b   1.000
_cell.length_c   1.000
_cell.angle_alpha   90.00
_cell.angle_beta   90.00
_cell.angle_gamma   90.00
#
_symmetry.space_group_name_H-M   'P 1'
#
loop_
_entity.id
_entity.type
_entity.pdbx_description
1 polymer ?
#
loop_
_entity_poly.entity_id
_entity_poly.type
_entity_poly.pdbx_seq_one_letter_code
_entity_poly.pdbx_strand_id
1 'polypeptide(L)'
;MDTSVASNPVVVAVLNQKGGVGKTTSVVNVGAGLALAGRRVLLVDLDPQGHLGLHLGVDPDPAAPSAYDVLVDPTTRLDDALVKDVRPGLDVLPSTVDLAGAEVELTSAADPHGQLAKKIAAAERKWDVVILDCPPSLGHLTMNALVAAHEVFVPMQAHFLALQGVGRLLETVGRVVRSVNQQLQVTGIILCMHEKQTTLGREIESDLEQFLESTRDSGQPWSNCRVLRPAIRRNIKLAEAPSFGQSIFDYAPTCPGAVDYRRLAEGLSRDWVNAGKLSAPPQVHASVEVKPNPFAATPSDVVQPDLNQTESSSADAHGQD
;
A
#
# COMPACT_ATOMS: atom_id res chain seq x y z
N MET A 1 -10.13 33.03 -12.44
CA MET A 1 -8.84 32.83 -11.76
C MET A 1 -9.15 31.95 -10.56
N ASP A 2 -8.93 30.65 -10.73
CA ASP A 2 -9.23 29.64 -9.72
C ASP A 2 -8.02 29.57 -8.78
N THR A 3 -8.08 30.29 -7.67
CA THR A 3 -7.07 30.25 -6.61
C THR A 3 -7.38 29.05 -5.70
N SER A 4 -7.29 27.84 -6.24
CA SER A 4 -7.23 26.66 -5.39
C SER A 4 -5.87 26.72 -4.68
N VAL A 5 -5.88 27.13 -3.43
CA VAL A 5 -4.73 26.95 -2.52
C VAL A 5 -4.39 25.45 -2.59
N ALA A 6 -3.24 25.13 -3.14
CA ALA A 6 -2.76 23.76 -3.21
C ALA A 6 -2.62 23.26 -1.77
N SER A 7 -3.61 22.54 -1.26
CA SER A 7 -3.52 21.88 0.03
C SER A 7 -2.42 20.82 -0.05
N ASN A 8 -1.62 20.69 1.00
CA ASN A 8 -0.68 19.57 1.10
C ASN A 8 -1.45 18.24 0.96
N PRO A 9 -0.87 17.24 0.29
CA PRO A 9 -1.53 15.94 0.16
C PRO A 9 -1.76 15.28 1.52
N VAL A 10 -2.79 14.46 1.63
CA VAL A 10 -2.89 13.52 2.74
C VAL A 10 -1.87 12.41 2.50
N VAL A 11 -0.89 12.28 3.38
CA VAL A 11 0.15 11.23 3.27
C VAL A 11 -0.14 10.12 4.28
N VAL A 12 -0.29 8.89 3.78
CA VAL A 12 -0.65 7.70 4.56
C VAL A 12 0.44 6.66 4.45
N ALA A 13 1.02 6.23 5.56
CA ALA A 13 1.90 5.06 5.60
C ALA A 13 1.09 3.80 5.89
N VAL A 14 1.28 2.77 5.07
CA VAL A 14 0.63 1.46 5.26
C VAL A 14 1.67 0.48 5.75
N LEU A 15 1.55 0.05 7.00
CA LEU A 15 2.58 -0.77 7.60
C LEU A 15 2.03 -1.88 8.50
N ASN A 16 2.73 -3.01 8.50
CA ASN A 16 2.61 -4.10 9.45
C ASN A 16 3.88 -4.95 9.38
N GLN A 17 4.43 -5.33 10.54
CA GLN A 17 5.64 -6.16 10.63
C GLN A 17 5.43 -7.58 10.12
N LYS A 18 4.17 -8.04 10.06
CA LYS A 18 3.85 -9.37 9.55
C LYS A 18 3.74 -9.36 8.03
N GLY A 19 4.43 -10.30 7.39
CA GLY A 19 4.29 -10.55 5.95
C GLY A 19 2.93 -11.16 5.59
N GLY A 20 2.46 -10.95 4.37
CA GLY A 20 1.26 -11.60 3.83
C GLY A 20 -0.09 -11.13 4.42
N VAL A 21 -0.12 -10.02 5.15
CA VAL A 21 -1.37 -9.48 5.74
C VAL A 21 -2.19 -8.62 4.79
N GLY A 22 -1.69 -8.37 3.58
CA GLY A 22 -2.37 -7.58 2.57
C GLY A 22 -1.94 -6.11 2.52
N LYS A 23 -0.70 -5.74 2.94
CA LYS A 23 -0.18 -4.37 2.85
C LYS A 23 -0.26 -3.85 1.41
N THR A 24 0.57 -4.36 0.52
CA THR A 24 0.63 -3.96 -0.89
C THR A 24 -0.71 -4.07 -1.59
N THR A 25 -1.46 -5.16 -1.33
CA THR A 25 -2.82 -5.34 -1.87
C THR A 25 -3.74 -4.18 -1.44
N SER A 26 -3.64 -3.74 -0.19
CA SER A 26 -4.44 -2.60 0.31
C SER A 26 -3.96 -1.28 -0.27
N VAL A 27 -2.65 -1.05 -0.37
CA VAL A 27 -2.08 0.16 -0.99
C VAL A 27 -2.59 0.31 -2.43
N VAL A 28 -2.42 -0.72 -3.24
CA VAL A 28 -2.83 -0.73 -4.65
C VAL A 28 -4.33 -0.49 -4.80
N ASN A 29 -5.15 -1.25 -4.06
CA ASN A 29 -6.59 -1.20 -4.30
C ASN A 29 -7.28 -0.01 -3.62
N VAL A 30 -6.76 0.50 -2.49
CA VAL A 30 -7.22 1.77 -1.94
C VAL A 30 -6.83 2.92 -2.87
N GLY A 31 -5.58 2.95 -3.35
CA GLY A 31 -5.11 3.98 -4.28
C GLY A 31 -5.89 4.00 -5.60
N ALA A 32 -6.07 2.84 -6.22
CA ALA A 32 -6.87 2.72 -7.44
C ALA A 32 -8.34 3.12 -7.21
N GLY A 33 -8.92 2.74 -6.06
CA GLY A 33 -10.28 3.13 -5.69
C GLY A 33 -10.43 4.65 -5.48
N LEU A 34 -9.44 5.30 -4.88
CA LEU A 34 -9.40 6.75 -4.74
C LEU A 34 -9.26 7.46 -6.09
N ALA A 35 -8.41 6.93 -6.98
CA ALA A 35 -8.27 7.46 -8.34
C ALA A 35 -9.58 7.34 -9.13
N LEU A 36 -10.28 6.21 -9.03
CA LEU A 36 -11.63 6.03 -9.60
C LEU A 36 -12.65 7.00 -8.99
N ALA A 37 -12.46 7.42 -7.75
CA ALA A 37 -13.28 8.46 -7.11
C ALA A 37 -12.85 9.90 -7.47
N GLY A 38 -11.98 10.08 -8.48
CA GLY A 38 -11.55 11.37 -9.01
C GLY A 38 -10.41 12.04 -8.21
N ARG A 39 -9.68 11.29 -7.35
CA ARG A 39 -8.51 11.82 -6.65
C ARG A 39 -7.25 11.64 -7.48
N ARG A 40 -6.31 12.58 -7.35
CA ARG A 40 -4.94 12.39 -7.84
C ARG A 40 -4.15 11.68 -6.76
N VAL A 41 -3.63 10.50 -7.06
CA VAL A 41 -2.99 9.60 -6.09
C VAL A 41 -1.57 9.28 -6.52
N LEU A 42 -0.64 9.32 -5.56
CA LEU A 42 0.69 8.75 -5.71
C LEU A 42 0.79 7.51 -4.81
N LEU A 43 1.24 6.40 -5.37
CA LEU A 43 1.69 5.23 -4.63
C LEU A 43 3.21 5.21 -4.62
N VAL A 44 3.79 5.02 -3.44
CA VAL A 44 5.25 4.93 -3.26
C VAL A 44 5.58 3.53 -2.73
N ASP A 45 6.36 2.79 -3.49
CA ASP A 45 6.87 1.48 -3.08
C ASP A 45 8.18 1.64 -2.29
N LEU A 46 8.15 1.34 -1.00
CA LEU A 46 9.32 1.35 -0.13
C LEU A 46 9.76 -0.06 0.28
N ASP A 47 9.14 -1.10 -0.31
CA ASP A 47 9.60 -2.47 -0.13
C ASP A 47 10.59 -2.85 -1.23
N PRO A 48 11.84 -3.24 -0.92
CA PRO A 48 12.81 -3.70 -1.93
C PRO A 48 12.35 -4.90 -2.76
N GLN A 49 11.27 -5.57 -2.36
CA GLN A 49 10.68 -6.64 -3.16
C GLN A 49 9.90 -6.14 -4.40
N GLY A 50 9.59 -4.84 -4.50
CA GLY A 50 8.96 -4.24 -5.68
C GLY A 50 7.54 -4.74 -5.99
N HIS A 51 6.86 -5.30 -5.01
CA HIS A 51 5.57 -5.95 -5.23
C HIS A 51 4.45 -4.99 -5.66
N LEU A 52 4.54 -3.71 -5.32
CA LEU A 52 3.56 -2.71 -5.73
C LEU A 52 3.61 -2.50 -7.24
N GLY A 53 4.81 -2.33 -7.80
CA GLY A 53 5.03 -2.22 -9.23
C GLY A 53 4.48 -3.44 -9.98
N LEU A 54 4.89 -4.64 -9.57
CA LEU A 54 4.39 -5.90 -10.14
C LEU A 54 2.86 -5.99 -10.11
N HIS A 55 2.24 -5.61 -9.02
CA HIS A 55 0.78 -5.66 -8.86
C HIS A 55 0.04 -4.75 -9.85
N LEU A 56 0.67 -3.69 -10.33
CA LEU A 56 0.08 -2.75 -11.30
C LEU A 56 0.59 -2.95 -12.73
N GLY A 57 1.43 -3.96 -12.96
CA GLY A 57 2.05 -4.20 -14.25
C GLY A 57 3.03 -3.08 -14.65
N VAL A 58 3.63 -2.43 -13.64
CA VAL A 58 4.71 -1.47 -13.84
C VAL A 58 6.01 -2.24 -13.86
N ASP A 59 6.68 -2.19 -15.01
CA ASP A 59 8.03 -2.70 -15.19
C ASP A 59 8.98 -1.48 -15.21
N PRO A 60 9.74 -1.25 -14.12
CA PRO A 60 10.63 -0.09 -14.06
C PRO A 60 11.70 -0.19 -15.13
N ASP A 61 11.90 0.88 -15.91
CA ASP A 61 13.06 0.99 -16.79
C ASP A 61 14.33 0.96 -15.93
N PRO A 62 15.25 0.02 -16.14
CA PRO A 62 16.51 -0.04 -15.38
C PRO A 62 17.39 1.22 -15.53
N ALA A 63 17.16 2.03 -16.55
CA ALA A 63 17.87 3.29 -16.77
C ALA A 63 17.18 4.50 -16.12
N ALA A 64 15.94 4.35 -15.65
CA ALA A 64 15.21 5.42 -14.98
C ALA A 64 15.47 5.40 -13.47
N PRO A 65 15.44 6.56 -12.80
CA PRO A 65 15.51 6.63 -11.33
C PRO A 65 14.36 5.86 -10.68
N SER A 66 14.62 5.35 -9.49
CA SER A 66 13.70 4.58 -8.67
C SER A 66 13.52 5.20 -7.27
N ALA A 67 12.77 4.54 -6.39
CA ALA A 67 12.66 4.94 -4.99
C ALA A 67 14.03 4.97 -4.28
N TYR A 68 14.99 4.13 -4.70
CA TYR A 68 16.35 4.16 -4.19
C TYR A 68 17.01 5.50 -4.49
N ASP A 69 17.05 5.93 -5.76
CA ASP A 69 17.71 7.17 -6.18
C ASP A 69 17.06 8.39 -5.51
N VAL A 70 15.73 8.40 -5.40
CA VAL A 70 14.99 9.48 -4.72
C VAL A 70 15.39 9.62 -3.25
N LEU A 71 15.68 8.51 -2.55
CA LEU A 71 16.03 8.53 -1.14
C LEU A 71 17.52 8.82 -0.89
N VAL A 72 18.41 8.34 -1.76
CA VAL A 72 19.87 8.37 -1.53
C VAL A 72 20.53 9.57 -2.23
N ASP A 73 20.12 9.87 -3.45
CA ASP A 73 20.69 11.00 -4.20
C ASP A 73 19.93 12.31 -3.93
N PRO A 74 20.57 13.32 -3.32
CA PRO A 74 19.93 14.61 -3.06
C PRO A 74 19.51 15.34 -4.34
N THR A 75 20.11 15.04 -5.49
CA THR A 75 19.85 15.71 -6.78
C THR A 75 18.69 15.08 -7.55
N THR A 76 18.41 13.81 -7.34
CA THR A 76 17.29 13.11 -8.00
C THR A 76 15.95 13.67 -7.53
N ARG A 77 15.12 14.12 -8.46
CA ARG A 77 13.80 14.67 -8.17
C ARG A 77 12.76 13.54 -8.16
N LEU A 78 11.75 13.66 -7.29
CA LEU A 78 10.64 12.70 -7.26
C LEU A 78 9.94 12.61 -8.62
N ASP A 79 9.71 13.76 -9.28
CA ASP A 79 9.01 13.82 -10.57
C ASP A 79 9.72 13.05 -11.70
N ASP A 80 11.04 12.85 -11.62
CA ASP A 80 11.86 12.17 -12.62
C ASP A 80 11.83 10.64 -12.45
N ALA A 81 11.46 10.16 -11.26
CA ALA A 81 11.39 8.73 -10.93
C ALA A 81 9.97 8.14 -11.02
N LEU A 82 8.99 8.94 -11.44
CA LEU A 82 7.60 8.51 -11.47
C LEU A 82 7.23 7.78 -12.75
N VAL A 83 6.51 6.67 -12.60
CA VAL A 83 5.67 6.14 -13.67
C VAL A 83 4.31 6.83 -13.56
N LYS A 84 4.06 7.75 -14.50
CA LYS A 84 2.88 8.63 -14.46
C LYS A 84 1.68 7.97 -15.13
N ASP A 85 0.50 8.26 -14.57
CA ASP A 85 -0.78 7.85 -15.13
C ASP A 85 -0.86 6.33 -15.44
N VAL A 86 -0.31 5.50 -14.53
CA VAL A 86 -0.44 4.02 -14.60
C VAL A 86 -1.92 3.62 -14.74
N ARG A 87 -2.78 4.39 -14.10
CA ARG A 87 -4.22 4.51 -14.34
C ARG A 87 -4.57 5.99 -14.31
N PRO A 88 -5.70 6.42 -14.89
CA PRO A 88 -6.13 7.82 -14.82
C PRO A 88 -6.12 8.32 -13.38
N GLY A 89 -5.27 9.33 -13.12
CA GLY A 89 -5.11 9.92 -11.79
C GLY A 89 -4.28 9.11 -10.78
N LEU A 90 -3.58 8.04 -11.21
CA LEU A 90 -2.73 7.19 -10.37
C LEU A 90 -1.30 7.15 -10.88
N ASP A 91 -0.38 7.71 -10.11
CA ASP A 91 1.06 7.64 -10.34
C ASP A 91 1.72 6.64 -9.38
N VAL A 92 2.87 6.13 -9.77
CA VAL A 92 3.67 5.19 -8.98
C VAL A 92 5.12 5.64 -8.93
N LEU A 93 5.72 5.69 -7.73
CA LEU A 93 7.16 5.65 -7.54
C LEU A 93 7.54 4.18 -7.32
N PRO A 94 8.15 3.52 -8.31
CA PRO A 94 8.49 2.10 -8.19
C PRO A 94 9.73 1.88 -7.33
N SER A 95 9.79 0.70 -6.71
CA SER A 95 10.98 0.16 -6.05
C SER A 95 11.72 -0.81 -6.95
N THR A 96 13.03 -0.93 -6.71
CA THR A 96 13.90 -1.97 -7.26
C THR A 96 14.60 -2.69 -6.11
N VAL A 97 15.27 -3.81 -6.41
CA VAL A 97 16.08 -4.55 -5.42
C VAL A 97 17.20 -3.70 -4.82
N ASP A 98 17.66 -2.68 -5.55
CA ASP A 98 18.71 -1.78 -5.08
C ASP A 98 18.27 -0.95 -3.87
N LEU A 99 16.95 -0.78 -3.67
CA LEU A 99 16.42 -0.08 -2.51
C LEU A 99 16.86 -0.71 -1.16
N ALA A 100 17.23 -2.00 -1.16
CA ALA A 100 17.83 -2.62 0.02
C ALA A 100 19.15 -1.94 0.43
N GLY A 101 19.91 -1.39 -0.54
CA GLY A 101 21.15 -0.63 -0.30
C GLY A 101 20.89 0.68 0.46
N ALA A 102 19.74 1.31 0.25
CA ALA A 102 19.37 2.56 0.92
C ALA A 102 19.33 2.43 2.46
N GLU A 103 19.02 1.24 3.00
CA GLU A 103 19.08 1.00 4.46
C GLU A 103 20.48 1.22 5.04
N VAL A 104 21.54 0.94 4.26
CA VAL A 104 22.93 1.14 4.69
C VAL A 104 23.37 2.58 4.44
N GLU A 105 23.08 3.12 3.26
CA GLU A 105 23.55 4.45 2.84
C GLU A 105 22.92 5.56 3.65
N LEU A 106 21.62 5.46 3.95
CA LEU A 106 20.90 6.43 4.77
C LEU A 106 21.46 6.52 6.19
N THR A 107 22.12 5.48 6.72
CA THR A 107 22.76 5.51 8.03
C THR A 107 23.79 6.63 8.13
N SER A 108 24.45 6.97 7.02
CA SER A 108 25.52 7.99 6.95
C SER A 108 24.98 9.37 6.51
N ALA A 109 23.71 9.48 6.19
CA ALA A 109 23.10 10.72 5.74
C ALA A 109 22.93 11.71 6.90
N ALA A 110 23.06 13.01 6.63
CA ALA A 110 22.85 14.07 7.64
C ALA A 110 21.39 14.08 8.19
N ASP A 111 20.43 13.66 7.36
CA ASP A 111 19.04 13.47 7.75
C ASP A 111 18.56 12.13 7.18
N PRO A 112 18.77 11.02 7.90
CA PRO A 112 18.50 9.67 7.39
C PRO A 112 17.01 9.34 7.24
N HIS A 113 16.10 10.13 7.81
CA HIS A 113 14.68 9.82 7.88
C HIS A 113 13.78 10.84 7.17
N GLY A 114 14.28 12.03 6.85
CA GLY A 114 13.49 13.12 6.26
C GLY A 114 13.56 13.22 4.74
N GLN A 115 14.28 12.31 4.05
CA GLN A 115 14.50 12.43 2.62
C GLN A 115 13.19 12.38 1.83
N LEU A 116 12.35 11.38 2.08
CA LEU A 116 11.07 11.21 1.37
C LEU A 116 10.14 12.41 1.59
N ALA A 117 10.03 12.90 2.82
CA ALA A 117 9.20 14.07 3.14
C ALA A 117 9.61 15.30 2.34
N LYS A 118 10.92 15.57 2.25
CA LYS A 118 11.47 16.69 1.45
C LYS A 118 11.15 16.54 -0.04
N LYS A 119 11.31 15.33 -0.59
CA LYS A 119 11.06 15.06 -2.00
C LYS A 119 9.58 15.18 -2.36
N ILE A 120 8.67 14.71 -1.51
CA ILE A 120 7.21 14.89 -1.69
C ILE A 120 6.85 16.39 -1.63
N ALA A 121 7.39 17.14 -0.68
CA ALA A 121 7.11 18.57 -0.54
C ALA A 121 7.63 19.39 -1.74
N ALA A 122 8.78 19.01 -2.31
CA ALA A 122 9.43 19.68 -3.43
C ALA A 122 8.87 19.29 -4.80
N ALA A 123 8.03 18.25 -4.88
CA ALA A 123 7.51 17.75 -6.15
C ALA A 123 6.70 18.82 -6.89
N GLU A 124 6.87 18.90 -8.20
CA GLU A 124 6.09 19.80 -9.08
C GLU A 124 4.67 19.26 -9.29
N ARG A 125 4.56 17.94 -9.56
CA ARG A 125 3.26 17.27 -9.68
C ARG A 125 2.59 17.24 -8.30
N LYS A 126 1.31 17.61 -8.25
CA LYS A 126 0.56 17.67 -6.98
C LYS A 126 -0.49 16.57 -6.94
N TRP A 127 -0.53 15.89 -5.81
CA TRP A 127 -1.49 14.83 -5.49
C TRP A 127 -2.44 15.29 -4.39
N ASP A 128 -3.60 14.68 -4.32
CA ASP A 128 -4.55 14.84 -3.22
C ASP A 128 -4.17 13.86 -2.09
N VAL A 129 -3.71 12.65 -2.48
CA VAL A 129 -3.34 11.58 -1.55
C VAL A 129 -2.03 10.93 -1.98
N VAL A 130 -1.14 10.67 -1.03
CA VAL A 130 0.08 9.86 -1.19
C VAL A 130 -0.02 8.64 -0.28
N ILE A 131 0.14 7.43 -0.81
CA ILE A 131 0.11 6.19 -0.02
C ILE A 131 1.46 5.51 -0.12
N LEU A 132 2.07 5.24 1.03
CA LEU A 132 3.40 4.67 1.17
C LEU A 132 3.29 3.19 1.54
N ASP A 133 3.74 2.28 0.66
CA ASP A 133 3.83 0.84 0.96
C ASP A 133 5.12 0.55 1.69
N CYS A 134 5.03 0.19 2.97
CA CYS A 134 6.18 -0.02 3.82
C CYS A 134 6.62 -1.49 3.84
N PRO A 135 7.94 -1.76 3.88
CA PRO A 135 8.45 -3.11 4.14
C PRO A 135 8.01 -3.63 5.52
N PRO A 136 8.13 -4.94 5.79
CA PRO A 136 7.78 -5.50 7.10
C PRO A 136 8.80 -5.15 8.20
N SER A 137 9.94 -4.58 7.85
CA SER A 137 10.98 -4.12 8.79
C SER A 137 10.70 -2.72 9.31
N LEU A 138 11.34 -2.35 10.42
CA LEU A 138 11.31 -0.99 10.99
C LEU A 138 12.67 -0.29 10.80
N GLY A 139 13.24 -0.39 9.61
CA GLY A 139 14.50 0.26 9.24
C GLY A 139 14.33 1.70 8.75
N HIS A 140 15.36 2.24 8.09
CA HIS A 140 15.38 3.62 7.58
C HIS A 140 14.30 3.88 6.52
N LEU A 141 13.94 2.87 5.71
CA LEU A 141 12.85 2.99 4.72
C LEU A 141 11.50 3.25 5.40
N THR A 142 11.16 2.43 6.41
CA THR A 142 9.93 2.63 7.18
C THR A 142 9.97 3.95 7.97
N MET A 143 11.14 4.34 8.48
CA MET A 143 11.27 5.63 9.17
C MET A 143 11.04 6.81 8.23
N ASN A 144 11.54 6.77 6.98
CA ASN A 144 11.23 7.78 5.97
C ASN A 144 9.73 7.88 5.68
N ALA A 145 9.04 6.72 5.62
CA ALA A 145 7.59 6.70 5.47
C ALA A 145 6.88 7.37 6.66
N LEU A 146 7.24 7.02 7.89
CA LEU A 146 6.61 7.54 9.10
C LEU A 146 6.88 9.04 9.33
N VAL A 147 8.04 9.53 8.89
CA VAL A 147 8.38 10.97 8.95
C VAL A 147 7.58 11.76 7.91
N ALA A 148 7.36 11.20 6.74
CA ALA A 148 6.58 11.84 5.68
C ALA A 148 5.07 11.75 5.90
N ALA A 149 4.58 10.77 6.67
CA ALA A 149 3.16 10.49 6.82
C ALA A 149 2.47 11.40 7.86
N HIS A 150 1.17 11.63 7.61
CA HIS A 150 0.23 12.20 8.58
C HIS A 150 -0.57 11.10 9.28
N GLU A 151 -0.84 10.02 8.56
CA GLU A 151 -1.66 8.92 9.03
C GLU A 151 -0.97 7.58 8.81
N VAL A 152 -1.27 6.62 9.70
CA VAL A 152 -0.85 5.22 9.54
C VAL A 152 -2.09 4.35 9.42
N PHE A 153 -2.12 3.51 8.39
CA PHE A 153 -3.05 2.40 8.28
C PHE A 153 -2.35 1.07 8.54
N VAL A 154 -3.02 0.20 9.29
CA VAL A 154 -2.50 -1.11 9.69
C VAL A 154 -3.37 -2.22 9.07
N PRO A 155 -3.01 -2.75 7.90
CA PRO A 155 -3.64 -3.96 7.37
C PRO A 155 -3.33 -5.16 8.26
N MET A 156 -4.36 -5.92 8.65
CA MET A 156 -4.20 -7.12 9.45
C MET A 156 -5.28 -8.15 9.13
N GLN A 157 -4.97 -9.41 9.42
CA GLN A 157 -5.96 -10.48 9.42
C GLN A 157 -6.53 -10.64 10.83
N ALA A 158 -7.82 -10.92 10.92
CA ALA A 158 -8.49 -11.18 12.20
C ALA A 158 -8.11 -12.56 12.74
N HIS A 159 -6.98 -12.66 13.47
CA HIS A 159 -6.57 -13.87 14.20
C HIS A 159 -5.86 -13.49 15.49
N PHE A 160 -5.88 -14.39 16.47
CA PHE A 160 -5.47 -14.15 17.88
C PHE A 160 -4.11 -13.46 18.03
N LEU A 161 -3.07 -13.92 17.33
CA LEU A 161 -1.72 -13.33 17.41
C LEU A 161 -1.63 -11.93 16.77
N ALA A 162 -2.63 -11.50 16.01
CA ALA A 162 -2.60 -10.20 15.36
C ALA A 162 -2.82 -9.06 16.36
N LEU A 163 -3.65 -9.25 17.40
CA LEU A 163 -3.86 -8.25 18.45
C LEU A 163 -2.58 -7.92 19.21
N GLN A 164 -1.77 -8.94 19.54
CA GLN A 164 -0.47 -8.71 20.18
C GLN A 164 0.50 -7.96 19.27
N GLY A 165 0.48 -8.28 17.95
CA GLY A 165 1.28 -7.58 16.95
C GLY A 165 0.92 -6.12 16.81
N VAL A 166 -0.38 -5.79 16.84
CA VAL A 166 -0.87 -4.41 16.79
C VAL A 166 -0.37 -3.60 17.99
N GLY A 167 -0.45 -4.12 19.21
CA GLY A 167 0.04 -3.42 20.41
C GLY A 167 1.51 -3.00 20.27
N ARG A 168 2.39 -3.92 19.86
CA ARG A 168 3.82 -3.62 19.64
C ARG A 168 4.05 -2.59 18.53
N LEU A 169 3.26 -2.67 17.46
CA LEU A 169 3.32 -1.71 16.37
C LEU A 169 2.95 -0.31 16.84
N LEU A 170 1.84 -0.17 17.59
CA LEU A 170 1.38 1.08 18.15
C LEU A 170 2.43 1.70 19.09
N GLU A 171 3.06 0.91 19.95
CA GLU A 171 4.17 1.37 20.80
C GLU A 171 5.34 1.91 19.99
N THR A 172 5.67 1.25 18.86
CA THR A 172 6.75 1.70 17.98
C THR A 172 6.38 3.01 17.29
N VAL A 173 5.19 3.14 16.73
CA VAL A 173 4.70 4.42 16.18
C VAL A 173 4.70 5.51 17.26
N GLY A 174 4.30 5.18 18.49
CA GLY A 174 4.37 6.12 19.62
C GLY A 174 5.77 6.64 19.91
N ARG A 175 6.82 5.82 19.70
CA ARG A 175 8.22 6.31 19.83
C ARG A 175 8.56 7.30 18.72
N VAL A 176 8.19 7.01 17.48
CA VAL A 176 8.39 7.89 16.32
C VAL A 176 7.69 9.24 16.54
N VAL A 177 6.43 9.21 17.00
CA VAL A 177 5.68 10.43 17.31
C VAL A 177 6.39 11.31 18.32
N ARG A 178 6.92 10.70 19.38
CA ARG A 178 7.63 11.46 20.44
C ARG A 178 8.99 12.02 20.00
N SER A 179 9.64 11.40 19.03
CA SER A 179 11.03 11.76 18.68
C SER A 179 11.15 12.56 17.38
N VAL A 180 10.31 12.32 16.38
CA VAL A 180 10.55 12.80 15.00
C VAL A 180 9.34 13.46 14.37
N ASN A 181 8.13 12.85 14.45
CA ASN A 181 6.93 13.35 13.79
C ASN A 181 5.75 13.43 14.76
N GLN A 182 5.61 14.55 15.46
CA GLN A 182 4.57 14.74 16.49
C GLN A 182 3.13 14.78 15.93
N GLN A 183 2.96 14.93 14.61
CA GLN A 183 1.65 15.01 13.97
C GLN A 183 1.15 13.64 13.48
N LEU A 184 2.02 12.63 13.47
CA LEU A 184 1.67 11.29 13.00
C LEU A 184 0.63 10.64 13.90
N GLN A 185 -0.43 10.10 13.30
CA GLN A 185 -1.48 9.37 14.01
C GLN A 185 -1.73 8.02 13.36
N VAL A 186 -2.00 6.99 14.17
CA VAL A 186 -2.58 5.75 13.67
C VAL A 186 -4.09 5.93 13.63
N THR A 187 -4.65 6.03 12.44
CA THR A 187 -6.06 6.38 12.26
C THR A 187 -6.92 5.22 11.80
N GLY A 188 -6.32 4.15 11.27
CA GLY A 188 -7.10 3.08 10.70
C GLY A 188 -6.48 1.69 10.75
N ILE A 189 -7.32 0.70 11.07
CA ILE A 189 -7.00 -0.72 10.89
C ILE A 189 -7.84 -1.27 9.75
N ILE A 190 -7.20 -1.87 8.74
CA ILE A 190 -7.85 -2.52 7.60
C ILE A 190 -7.89 -4.02 7.90
N LEU A 191 -9.07 -4.56 8.21
CA LEU A 191 -9.25 -6.00 8.34
C LEU A 191 -9.25 -6.64 6.95
N CYS A 192 -8.19 -7.40 6.65
CA CYS A 192 -7.98 -8.10 5.40
C CYS A 192 -8.32 -9.59 5.55
N MET A 193 -8.72 -10.22 4.42
CA MET A 193 -9.09 -11.65 4.38
C MET A 193 -10.11 -12.02 5.46
N HIS A 194 -11.02 -11.10 5.73
CA HIS A 194 -11.98 -11.24 6.83
C HIS A 194 -13.05 -12.29 6.50
N GLU A 195 -13.31 -13.17 7.46
CA GLU A 195 -14.33 -14.22 7.41
C GLU A 195 -15.38 -13.97 8.47
N LYS A 196 -16.31 -13.05 8.20
CA LYS A 196 -17.35 -12.62 9.13
C LYS A 196 -18.24 -13.76 9.67
N GLN A 197 -18.31 -14.88 8.96
CA GLN A 197 -19.15 -16.02 9.33
C GLN A 197 -18.53 -16.86 10.45
N THR A 198 -17.21 -16.77 10.68
CA THR A 198 -16.54 -17.51 11.74
C THR A 198 -16.73 -16.84 13.10
N THR A 199 -16.94 -17.65 14.15
CA THR A 199 -17.04 -17.14 15.54
C THR A 199 -15.75 -16.43 15.94
N LEU A 200 -14.60 -17.04 15.64
CA LEU A 200 -13.27 -16.47 15.92
C LEU A 200 -13.08 -15.08 15.25
N GLY A 201 -13.47 -14.93 13.99
CA GLY A 201 -13.34 -13.65 13.28
C GLY A 201 -14.15 -12.53 13.94
N ARG A 202 -15.35 -12.85 14.43
CA ARG A 202 -16.21 -11.88 15.14
C ARG A 202 -15.69 -11.53 16.52
N GLU A 203 -15.19 -12.52 17.27
CA GLU A 203 -14.62 -12.30 18.61
C GLU A 203 -13.39 -11.39 18.51
N ILE A 204 -12.45 -11.69 17.60
CA ILE A 204 -11.24 -10.87 17.42
C ILE A 204 -11.58 -9.45 16.94
N GLU A 205 -12.57 -9.29 16.06
CA GLU A 205 -13.03 -7.97 15.64
C GLU A 205 -13.60 -7.18 16.82
N SER A 206 -14.42 -7.84 17.67
CA SER A 206 -14.97 -7.24 18.89
C SER A 206 -13.89 -6.87 19.90
N ASP A 207 -12.92 -7.76 20.14
CA ASP A 207 -11.81 -7.51 21.07
C ASP A 207 -10.95 -6.33 20.59
N LEU A 208 -10.71 -6.25 19.27
CA LEU A 208 -9.99 -5.14 18.67
C LEU A 208 -10.74 -3.82 18.86
N GLU A 209 -12.04 -3.80 18.59
CA GLU A 209 -12.87 -2.60 18.79
C GLU A 209 -12.90 -2.16 20.26
N GLN A 210 -13.02 -3.11 21.18
CA GLN A 210 -12.94 -2.82 22.62
C GLN A 210 -11.57 -2.26 23.03
N PHE A 211 -10.49 -2.84 22.52
CA PHE A 211 -9.15 -2.33 22.75
C PHE A 211 -9.01 -0.89 22.25
N LEU A 212 -9.43 -0.60 21.03
CA LEU A 212 -9.36 0.75 20.45
C LEU A 212 -10.22 1.74 21.23
N GLU A 213 -11.42 1.33 21.65
CA GLU A 213 -12.31 2.16 22.49
C GLU A 213 -11.67 2.47 23.84
N SER A 214 -10.99 1.50 24.47
CA SER A 214 -10.30 1.71 25.75
C SER A 214 -9.14 2.71 25.67
N THR A 215 -8.60 2.95 24.46
CA THR A 215 -7.55 3.93 24.24
C THR A 215 -8.05 5.30 23.78
N ARG A 216 -9.36 5.44 23.57
CA ARG A 216 -9.97 6.71 23.19
C ARG A 216 -9.69 7.76 24.25
N ASP A 217 -9.43 8.98 23.82
CA ASP A 217 -9.11 10.12 24.71
C ASP A 217 -7.86 9.93 25.61
N SER A 218 -7.05 8.88 25.36
CA SER A 218 -5.81 8.62 26.11
C SER A 218 -4.66 9.58 25.79
N GLY A 219 -4.82 10.42 24.76
CA GLY A 219 -3.74 11.28 24.24
C GLY A 219 -2.64 10.53 23.51
N GLN A 220 -2.81 9.21 23.27
CA GLN A 220 -1.87 8.41 22.50
C GLN A 220 -2.03 8.68 21.00
N PRO A 221 -0.98 8.46 20.18
CA PRO A 221 -1.05 8.66 18.73
C PRO A 221 -2.11 7.79 18.01
N TRP A 222 -2.71 6.84 18.69
CA TRP A 222 -3.76 5.94 18.18
C TRP A 222 -5.10 6.12 18.89
N SER A 223 -5.28 7.15 19.72
CA SER A 223 -6.54 7.40 20.43
C SER A 223 -7.75 7.57 19.50
N ASN A 224 -7.53 8.00 18.26
CA ASN A 224 -8.55 8.12 17.23
C ASN A 224 -8.56 6.96 16.23
N CYS A 225 -7.80 5.87 16.50
CA CYS A 225 -7.75 4.72 15.63
C CYS A 225 -9.08 3.96 15.65
N ARG A 226 -9.49 3.49 14.48
CA ARG A 226 -10.71 2.70 14.31
C ARG A 226 -10.53 1.59 13.28
N VAL A 227 -11.38 0.59 13.34
CA VAL A 227 -11.50 -0.39 12.27
C VAL A 227 -12.16 0.29 11.07
N LEU A 228 -11.44 0.37 9.95
CA LEU A 228 -11.95 0.95 8.71
C LEU A 228 -12.98 0.02 8.06
N ARG A 229 -14.03 0.58 7.54
CA ARG A 229 -15.17 -0.17 7.01
C ARG A 229 -15.40 0.08 5.52
N PRO A 230 -15.79 -0.96 4.77
CA PRO A 230 -15.99 -2.35 5.21
C PRO A 230 -14.66 -3.09 5.43
N ALA A 231 -14.69 -4.18 6.20
CA ALA A 231 -13.61 -5.16 6.22
C ALA A 231 -13.49 -5.82 4.83
N ILE A 232 -12.26 -6.14 4.42
CA ILE A 232 -11.99 -6.77 3.12
C ILE A 232 -12.16 -8.28 3.26
N ARG A 233 -13.20 -8.81 2.62
CA ARG A 233 -13.50 -10.25 2.64
C ARG A 233 -12.42 -11.06 1.96
N ARG A 234 -12.20 -12.28 2.45
CA ARG A 234 -11.35 -13.25 1.73
C ARG A 234 -11.91 -13.46 0.32
N ASN A 235 -11.08 -13.22 -0.70
CA ASN A 235 -11.46 -13.34 -2.10
C ASN A 235 -10.25 -13.74 -2.93
N ILE A 236 -10.36 -14.87 -3.64
CA ILE A 236 -9.28 -15.40 -4.49
C ILE A 236 -8.88 -14.41 -5.60
N LYS A 237 -9.82 -13.62 -6.10
CA LYS A 237 -9.54 -12.62 -7.15
C LYS A 237 -8.54 -11.56 -6.72
N LEU A 238 -8.46 -11.24 -5.42
CA LEU A 238 -7.45 -10.35 -4.87
C LEU A 238 -6.04 -10.96 -4.87
N ALA A 239 -5.94 -12.29 -4.82
CA ALA A 239 -4.66 -12.99 -4.91
C ALA A 239 -4.23 -13.23 -6.38
N GLU A 240 -5.19 -13.33 -7.29
CA GLU A 240 -4.94 -13.53 -8.73
C GLU A 240 -4.55 -12.22 -9.44
N ALA A 241 -5.20 -11.10 -9.11
CA ALA A 241 -5.04 -9.82 -9.80
C ALA A 241 -3.57 -9.37 -9.97
N PRO A 242 -2.67 -9.52 -8.98
CA PRO A 242 -1.25 -9.17 -9.14
C PRO A 242 -0.54 -9.93 -10.26
N SER A 243 -0.89 -11.20 -10.48
CA SER A 243 -0.30 -12.03 -11.56
C SER A 243 -0.65 -11.54 -12.96
N PHE A 244 -1.65 -10.66 -13.08
CA PHE A 244 -2.07 -10.03 -14.32
C PHE A 244 -1.66 -8.55 -14.40
N GLY A 245 -0.88 -8.05 -13.44
CA GLY A 245 -0.50 -6.65 -13.39
C GLY A 245 -1.67 -5.69 -13.27
N GLN A 246 -2.73 -6.07 -12.54
CA GLN A 246 -3.99 -5.35 -12.51
C GLN A 246 -4.47 -5.06 -11.09
N SER A 247 -5.10 -3.89 -10.90
CA SER A 247 -5.90 -3.66 -9.70
C SER A 247 -7.12 -4.59 -9.70
N ILE A 248 -7.74 -4.77 -8.54
CA ILE A 248 -8.97 -5.57 -8.46
C ILE A 248 -10.11 -4.99 -9.31
N PHE A 249 -10.10 -3.68 -9.53
CA PHE A 249 -11.11 -2.99 -10.32
C PHE A 249 -10.98 -3.25 -11.82
N ASP A 250 -9.73 -3.49 -12.29
CA ASP A 250 -9.46 -3.86 -13.69
C ASP A 250 -9.66 -5.37 -13.89
N TYR A 251 -9.20 -6.19 -12.93
CA TYR A 251 -9.22 -7.64 -13.05
C TYR A 251 -10.61 -8.26 -12.84
N ALA A 252 -11.31 -7.84 -11.79
CA ALA A 252 -12.62 -8.41 -11.43
C ALA A 252 -13.52 -7.35 -10.77
N PRO A 253 -14.02 -6.35 -11.53
CA PRO A 253 -14.65 -5.13 -11.01
C PRO A 253 -15.91 -5.37 -10.17
N THR A 254 -16.57 -6.50 -10.32
CA THR A 254 -17.81 -6.87 -9.62
C THR A 254 -17.60 -7.87 -8.48
N CYS A 255 -16.38 -8.38 -8.28
CA CYS A 255 -16.13 -9.33 -7.22
C CYS A 255 -16.29 -8.70 -5.83
N PRO A 256 -16.52 -9.51 -4.78
CA PRO A 256 -16.67 -8.99 -3.42
C PRO A 256 -15.51 -8.11 -2.96
N GLY A 257 -14.25 -8.47 -3.32
CA GLY A 257 -13.07 -7.68 -2.98
C GLY A 257 -13.06 -6.30 -3.62
N ALA A 258 -13.49 -6.18 -4.88
CA ALA A 258 -13.61 -4.90 -5.57
C ALA A 258 -14.67 -4.01 -4.92
N VAL A 259 -15.81 -4.58 -4.55
CA VAL A 259 -16.88 -3.86 -3.86
C VAL A 259 -16.40 -3.34 -2.50
N ASP A 260 -15.66 -4.17 -1.75
CA ASP A 260 -15.17 -3.80 -0.43
C ASP A 260 -14.14 -2.67 -0.52
N TYR A 261 -13.12 -2.78 -1.39
CA TYR A 261 -12.11 -1.72 -1.56
C TYR A 261 -12.69 -0.43 -2.12
N ARG A 262 -13.67 -0.49 -3.02
CA ARG A 262 -14.35 0.71 -3.54
C ARG A 262 -15.04 1.47 -2.41
N ARG A 263 -15.83 0.77 -1.59
CA ARG A 263 -16.52 1.39 -0.44
C ARG A 263 -15.55 1.93 0.60
N LEU A 264 -14.44 1.23 0.83
CA LEU A 264 -13.40 1.68 1.73
C LEU A 264 -12.76 2.99 1.22
N ALA A 265 -12.36 3.05 -0.05
CA ALA A 265 -11.77 4.23 -0.67
C ALA A 265 -12.72 5.44 -0.67
N GLU A 266 -14.00 5.23 -1.03
CA GLU A 266 -15.03 6.25 -0.97
C GLU A 266 -15.26 6.76 0.47
N GLY A 267 -15.25 5.84 1.45
CA GLY A 267 -15.33 6.17 2.87
C GLY A 267 -14.20 7.06 3.32
N LEU A 268 -12.95 6.67 3.02
CA LEU A 268 -11.76 7.45 3.34
C LEU A 268 -11.79 8.85 2.69
N SER A 269 -12.15 8.92 1.41
CA SER A 269 -12.26 10.22 0.72
C SER A 269 -13.27 11.14 1.41
N ARG A 270 -14.46 10.63 1.81
CA ARG A 270 -15.46 11.42 2.56
C ARG A 270 -14.94 11.86 3.92
N ASP A 271 -14.27 10.98 4.65
CA ASP A 271 -13.76 11.29 5.97
C ASP A 271 -12.70 12.40 5.92
N TRP A 272 -11.81 12.36 4.94
CA TRP A 272 -10.83 13.42 4.73
C TRP A 272 -11.44 14.75 4.29
N VAL A 273 -12.52 14.72 3.49
CA VAL A 273 -13.28 15.94 3.14
C VAL A 273 -13.96 16.52 4.39
N ASN A 274 -14.63 15.68 5.18
CA ASN A 274 -15.31 16.09 6.40
C ASN A 274 -14.33 16.64 7.46
N ALA A 275 -13.10 16.11 7.48
CA ALA A 275 -12.02 16.61 8.34
C ALA A 275 -11.32 17.87 7.79
N GLY A 276 -11.73 18.39 6.64
CA GLY A 276 -11.10 19.54 5.98
C GLY A 276 -9.71 19.27 5.41
N LYS A 277 -9.31 18.01 5.31
CA LYS A 277 -8.00 17.61 4.75
C LYS A 277 -7.98 17.60 3.23
N LEU A 278 -9.12 17.39 2.59
CA LEU A 278 -9.30 17.39 1.14
C LEU A 278 -10.50 18.26 0.75
N SER A 279 -10.44 18.85 -0.44
CA SER A 279 -11.61 19.43 -1.09
C SER A 279 -12.57 18.35 -1.57
N ALA A 280 -13.83 18.71 -1.85
CA ALA A 280 -14.75 17.80 -2.51
C ALA A 280 -14.16 17.32 -3.86
N PRO A 281 -14.29 16.03 -4.21
CA PRO A 281 -13.78 15.55 -5.49
C PRO A 281 -14.53 16.24 -6.63
N PRO A 282 -13.87 16.46 -7.79
CA PRO A 282 -14.57 16.93 -8.98
C PRO A 282 -15.69 15.94 -9.34
N GLN A 283 -16.82 16.44 -9.82
CA GLN A 283 -17.90 15.56 -10.29
C GLN A 283 -17.39 14.79 -11.51
N VAL A 284 -17.10 13.50 -11.31
CA VAL A 284 -16.75 12.61 -12.42
C VAL A 284 -18.05 12.23 -13.11
N HIS A 285 -18.32 12.83 -14.27
CA HIS A 285 -19.34 12.31 -15.16
C HIS A 285 -18.90 10.91 -15.60
N ALA A 286 -19.76 9.92 -15.36
CA ALA A 286 -19.53 8.51 -15.64
C ALA A 286 -19.44 8.26 -17.16
N SER A 287 -18.26 8.50 -17.76
CA SER A 287 -17.92 8.19 -19.14
C SER A 287 -16.42 8.04 -19.36
N VAL A 288 -15.71 7.46 -18.40
CA VAL A 288 -14.32 7.06 -18.64
C VAL A 288 -14.34 5.61 -19.12
N GLU A 289 -14.24 5.41 -20.43
CA GLU A 289 -13.83 4.11 -20.98
C GLU A 289 -12.45 3.77 -20.37
N VAL A 290 -12.41 2.74 -19.54
CA VAL A 290 -11.16 2.21 -19.00
C VAL A 290 -10.39 1.60 -20.18
N LYS A 291 -9.38 2.31 -20.67
CA LYS A 291 -8.46 1.74 -21.66
C LYS A 291 -7.73 0.56 -20.99
N PRO A 292 -7.62 -0.58 -21.67
CA PRO A 292 -6.84 -1.69 -21.14
C PRO A 292 -5.40 -1.25 -20.88
N ASN A 293 -4.82 -1.74 -19.78
CA ASN A 293 -3.43 -1.46 -19.44
C ASN A 293 -2.51 -1.92 -20.59
N PRO A 294 -1.73 -1.04 -21.22
CA PRO A 294 -0.81 -1.43 -22.28
C PRO A 294 0.29 -2.40 -21.82
N PHE A 295 0.50 -2.54 -20.50
CA PHE A 295 1.48 -3.44 -19.89
C PHE A 295 0.86 -4.72 -19.30
N ALA A 296 -0.44 -4.95 -19.43
CA ALA A 296 -1.07 -6.17 -18.99
C ALA A 296 -0.67 -7.33 -19.90
N ALA A 297 -0.03 -8.35 -19.35
CA ALA A 297 0.24 -9.59 -20.07
C ALA A 297 -1.09 -10.17 -20.58
N THR A 298 -1.14 -10.54 -21.85
CA THR A 298 -2.31 -11.22 -22.41
C THR A 298 -2.36 -12.66 -21.90
N PRO A 299 -3.55 -13.28 -21.75
CA PRO A 299 -3.68 -14.65 -21.26
C PRO A 299 -2.90 -15.71 -22.08
N SER A 300 -2.43 -15.36 -23.28
CA SER A 300 -1.61 -16.20 -24.16
C SER A 300 -0.12 -16.23 -23.79
N ASP A 301 0.36 -15.36 -22.92
CA ASP A 301 1.79 -15.24 -22.57
C ASP A 301 2.17 -16.05 -21.31
N VAL A 302 1.21 -16.69 -20.66
CA VAL A 302 1.46 -17.58 -19.53
C VAL A 302 1.91 -18.95 -20.07
N VAL A 303 3.23 -19.12 -20.23
CA VAL A 303 3.83 -20.43 -20.47
C VAL A 303 3.56 -21.30 -19.24
N GLN A 304 2.63 -22.23 -19.34
CA GLN A 304 2.45 -23.28 -18.35
C GLN A 304 3.74 -24.10 -18.28
N PRO A 305 4.33 -24.32 -17.09
CA PRO A 305 5.43 -25.26 -16.98
C PRO A 305 4.94 -26.65 -17.35
N ASP A 306 5.63 -27.28 -18.30
CA ASP A 306 5.38 -28.62 -18.80
C ASP A 306 5.63 -29.63 -17.66
N LEU A 307 4.55 -30.12 -17.02
CA LEU A 307 4.59 -31.10 -15.94
C LEU A 307 4.77 -32.57 -16.44
N ASN A 308 5.16 -32.75 -17.71
CA ASN A 308 5.22 -34.09 -18.35
C ASN A 308 6.66 -34.59 -18.65
N GLN A 309 7.65 -34.27 -17.81
CA GLN A 309 8.98 -34.89 -17.93
C GLN A 309 9.48 -35.49 -16.61
N THR A 310 8.74 -36.43 -16.04
CA THR A 310 9.32 -37.37 -15.06
C THR A 310 8.46 -38.64 -14.99
N GLU A 311 8.51 -39.47 -16.05
CA GLU A 311 8.19 -40.90 -15.96
C GLU A 311 8.77 -41.62 -17.18
N SER A 312 10.07 -41.94 -17.16
CA SER A 312 10.63 -43.10 -17.88
C SER A 312 12.12 -43.26 -17.58
N SER A 313 12.49 -43.81 -16.47
CA SER A 313 13.72 -44.62 -16.33
C SER A 313 13.77 -45.32 -14.97
N SER A 314 13.04 -46.41 -14.86
CA SER A 314 13.36 -47.48 -13.90
C SER A 314 12.69 -48.79 -14.32
N ALA A 315 13.24 -49.44 -15.33
CA ALA A 315 13.09 -50.85 -15.53
C ALA A 315 14.35 -51.33 -16.24
N ASP A 316 15.04 -52.24 -15.58
CA ASP A 316 16.08 -53.17 -16.03
C ASP A 316 17.40 -53.05 -15.28
N ALA A 317 17.48 -53.82 -14.22
CA ALA A 317 18.68 -54.54 -13.80
C ALA A 317 18.35 -55.53 -12.66
N HIS A 318 17.73 -56.64 -13.00
CA HIS A 318 17.87 -57.87 -12.23
C HIS A 318 18.60 -58.85 -13.12
N GLY A 319 19.73 -59.39 -12.63
CA GLY A 319 20.39 -60.54 -13.20
C GLY A 319 21.85 -60.72 -12.84
N GLN A 320 22.13 -61.71 -11.97
CA GLN A 320 23.39 -62.50 -11.88
C GLN A 320 24.61 -61.76 -11.26
N ASP A 321 25.07 -62.11 -10.09
CA ASP A 321 25.66 -63.30 -9.45
C ASP A 321 25.79 -63.07 -7.94
#